data_93c98f2a468f671431f196477de8d197
#
_entry.id   93c98f2a468f671431f196477de8d197
#
_cell.length_a   1.000
_cell.length_b   1.000
_cell.length_c   1.000
_cell.angle_alpha   90.00
_cell.angle_beta   90.00
_cell.angle_gamma   90.00
#
_symmetry.space_group_name_H-M   'P 1'
#
loop_
_entity.id
_entity.type
_entity.pdbx_description
1 polymer ?
#
loop_
_entity_poly.entity_id
_entity_poly.type
_entity_poly.pdbx_seq_one_letter_code
_entity_poly.pdbx_strand_id
1 'polypeptide(L)'
;MDYRKAAQTICERIGGKENLVSAAHCATRLRLVVADDSKVDSKAIEAVEGVKGVFAAQGQLQVVFGTGVVNKVFEEFSALTGIAEASKDEIKQAATASLSLPKRAVKTLGDVFVPIIPAIVASGLMMGLLEGLGKVYPELADSGTYTLLSLFSNAAFVFLPVLIAVSAARAFGGNLFLGAVIGMILIHPNLLNAWSVASAQSVPSADVWFGLYRIPLVGYQGHVIPVVISVWVMSWIEKRLHRIVPEMIDLFITPLVTVLTSPTRSEERRVGKECRS
;
A
#
# COMPACT_ATOMS: atom_id res chain seq x y z
N MET A 1 -30.67 -23.73 -13.12
CA MET A 1 -30.49 -22.52 -12.32
C MET A 1 -31.23 -21.34 -12.98
N ASP A 2 -32.14 -20.74 -12.29
CA ASP A 2 -32.85 -19.52 -12.72
C ASP A 2 -32.00 -18.31 -12.27
N TYR A 3 -31.33 -17.66 -13.23
CA TYR A 3 -30.38 -16.56 -12.96
C TYR A 3 -31.09 -15.33 -12.41
N ARG A 4 -32.31 -15.06 -12.89
CA ARG A 4 -33.11 -13.91 -12.43
C ARG A 4 -33.56 -14.09 -10.99
N LYS A 5 -34.03 -15.29 -10.64
CA LYS A 5 -34.41 -15.63 -9.28
C LYS A 5 -33.22 -15.57 -8.32
N ALA A 6 -32.05 -16.06 -8.77
CA ALA A 6 -30.82 -15.97 -7.98
C ALA A 6 -30.42 -14.51 -7.74
N ALA A 7 -30.42 -13.68 -8.78
CA ALA A 7 -30.10 -12.24 -8.68
C ALA A 7 -31.08 -11.51 -7.75
N GLN A 8 -32.37 -11.80 -7.88
CA GLN A 8 -33.40 -11.21 -7.01
C GLN A 8 -33.20 -11.61 -5.55
N THR A 9 -33.00 -12.90 -5.27
CA THR A 9 -32.78 -13.38 -3.90
C THR A 9 -31.53 -12.73 -3.30
N ILE A 10 -30.43 -12.63 -4.06
CA ILE A 10 -29.22 -11.96 -3.57
C ILE A 10 -29.50 -10.48 -3.27
N CYS A 11 -30.19 -9.77 -4.17
CA CYS A 11 -30.56 -8.40 -3.96
C CYS A 11 -31.39 -8.18 -2.67
N GLU A 12 -32.36 -9.03 -2.43
CA GLU A 12 -33.20 -9.00 -1.21
C GLU A 12 -32.38 -9.28 0.05
N ARG A 13 -31.45 -10.26 -0.01
CA ARG A 13 -30.65 -10.72 1.14
C ARG A 13 -29.45 -9.85 1.47
N ILE A 14 -29.08 -8.93 0.60
CA ILE A 14 -28.12 -7.86 0.93
C ILE A 14 -28.80 -6.63 1.55
N GLY A 15 -30.11 -6.63 1.76
CA GLY A 15 -30.87 -5.50 2.28
C GLY A 15 -31.47 -4.62 1.20
N GLY A 16 -31.67 -5.15 -0.01
CA GLY A 16 -32.26 -4.44 -1.15
C GLY A 16 -31.27 -3.54 -1.90
N LYS A 17 -31.75 -2.96 -3.01
CA LYS A 17 -30.92 -2.06 -3.83
C LYS A 17 -30.47 -0.80 -3.11
N GLU A 18 -31.19 -0.38 -2.08
CA GLU A 18 -30.87 0.80 -1.27
C GLU A 18 -29.61 0.59 -0.41
N ASN A 19 -29.32 -0.66 -0.06
CA ASN A 19 -28.11 -1.03 0.65
C ASN A 19 -26.92 -1.30 -0.29
N LEU A 20 -27.15 -1.36 -1.60
CA LEU A 20 -26.13 -1.64 -2.60
C LEU A 20 -25.44 -0.34 -3.05
N VAL A 21 -24.14 -0.23 -2.82
CA VAL A 21 -23.31 0.93 -3.19
C VAL A 21 -22.67 0.73 -4.56
N SER A 22 -22.17 -0.48 -4.84
CA SER A 22 -21.48 -0.80 -6.07
C SER A 22 -21.48 -2.29 -6.34
N ALA A 23 -21.47 -2.69 -7.60
CA ALA A 23 -21.42 -4.08 -8.03
C ALA A 23 -20.46 -4.26 -9.20
N ALA A 24 -19.73 -5.36 -9.20
CA ALA A 24 -19.00 -5.87 -10.36
C ALA A 24 -18.86 -7.38 -10.28
N HIS A 25 -18.34 -7.95 -11.34
CA HIS A 25 -18.03 -9.37 -11.39
C HIS A 25 -16.61 -9.64 -11.91
N CYS A 26 -16.12 -10.82 -11.65
CA CYS A 26 -14.96 -11.40 -12.31
C CYS A 26 -15.33 -12.78 -12.83
N ALA A 27 -14.39 -13.52 -13.40
CA ALA A 27 -14.66 -14.81 -14.03
C ALA A 27 -15.47 -15.81 -13.17
N THR A 28 -15.39 -15.69 -11.82
CA THR A 28 -16.02 -16.67 -10.91
C THR A 28 -16.80 -16.06 -9.76
N ARG A 29 -16.75 -14.73 -9.55
CA ARG A 29 -17.29 -14.08 -8.34
C ARG A 29 -18.07 -12.83 -8.69
N LEU A 30 -19.24 -12.68 -8.06
CA LEU A 30 -19.96 -11.41 -7.95
C LEU A 30 -19.41 -10.66 -6.74
N ARG A 31 -19.05 -9.40 -6.92
CA ARG A 31 -18.50 -8.51 -5.88
C ARG A 31 -19.45 -7.37 -5.63
N LEU A 32 -19.92 -7.26 -4.42
CA LEU A 32 -20.90 -6.26 -4.00
C LEU A 32 -20.28 -5.40 -2.88
N VAL A 33 -20.47 -4.11 -2.94
CA VAL A 33 -20.21 -3.18 -1.84
C VAL A 33 -21.56 -2.76 -1.28
N VAL A 34 -21.76 -2.97 0.01
CA VAL A 34 -22.99 -2.58 0.70
C VAL A 34 -22.70 -1.45 1.67
N ALA A 35 -23.71 -0.62 1.94
CA ALA A 35 -23.61 0.49 2.88
C ALA A 35 -23.64 0.01 4.34
N ASP A 36 -24.41 -1.03 4.62
CA ASP A 36 -24.61 -1.59 5.95
C ASP A 36 -24.52 -3.12 5.92
N ASP A 37 -23.39 -3.65 6.42
CA ASP A 37 -23.12 -5.08 6.49
C ASP A 37 -24.09 -5.83 7.43
N SER A 38 -24.72 -5.16 8.38
CA SER A 38 -25.66 -5.79 9.33
C SER A 38 -26.94 -6.28 8.68
N LYS A 39 -27.27 -5.74 7.50
CA LYS A 39 -28.45 -6.13 6.70
C LYS A 39 -28.21 -7.32 5.80
N VAL A 40 -26.97 -7.83 5.75
CA VAL A 40 -26.57 -8.92 4.85
C VAL A 40 -26.83 -10.27 5.53
N ASP A 41 -27.70 -11.08 4.93
CA ASP A 41 -27.89 -12.47 5.32
C ASP A 41 -27.04 -13.41 4.45
N SER A 42 -25.77 -13.55 4.84
CA SER A 42 -24.82 -14.38 4.13
C SER A 42 -25.24 -15.87 4.04
N LYS A 43 -25.92 -16.40 5.07
CA LYS A 43 -26.39 -17.79 5.08
C LYS A 43 -27.49 -18.01 4.06
N ALA A 44 -28.42 -17.07 3.94
CA ALA A 44 -29.46 -17.17 2.93
C ALA A 44 -28.92 -17.00 1.51
N ILE A 45 -27.86 -16.21 1.32
CA ILE A 45 -27.17 -16.09 0.02
C ILE A 45 -26.42 -17.38 -0.33
N GLU A 46 -25.77 -18.03 0.63
CA GLU A 46 -25.12 -19.33 0.41
C GLU A 46 -26.11 -20.43 0.00
N ALA A 47 -27.35 -20.34 0.44
CA ALA A 47 -28.41 -21.31 0.07
C ALA A 47 -28.95 -21.10 -1.35
N VAL A 48 -28.56 -20.05 -2.06
CA VAL A 48 -28.99 -19.79 -3.44
C VAL A 48 -28.36 -20.80 -4.37
N GLU A 49 -29.18 -21.40 -5.23
CA GLU A 49 -28.72 -22.38 -6.22
C GLU A 49 -27.58 -21.81 -7.07
N GLY A 50 -26.47 -22.54 -7.12
CA GLY A 50 -25.27 -22.19 -7.88
C GLY A 50 -24.26 -21.35 -7.12
N VAL A 51 -24.55 -20.87 -5.91
CA VAL A 51 -23.57 -20.25 -5.01
C VAL A 51 -22.71 -21.33 -4.39
N LYS A 52 -21.38 -21.15 -4.45
CA LYS A 52 -20.38 -22.06 -3.88
C LYS A 52 -19.81 -21.56 -2.54
N GLY A 53 -20.07 -20.31 -2.20
CA GLY A 53 -19.66 -19.69 -0.95
C GLY A 53 -19.81 -18.19 -0.99
N VAL A 54 -19.91 -17.59 0.20
CA VAL A 54 -20.03 -16.15 0.41
C VAL A 54 -18.94 -15.71 1.38
N PHE A 55 -18.17 -14.69 1.01
CA PHE A 55 -17.05 -14.20 1.79
C PHE A 55 -17.10 -12.68 1.91
N ALA A 56 -17.02 -12.17 3.12
CA ALA A 56 -16.81 -10.75 3.37
C ALA A 56 -15.29 -10.49 3.45
N ALA A 57 -14.73 -9.78 2.49
CA ALA A 57 -13.31 -9.45 2.46
C ALA A 57 -13.09 -8.03 1.93
N GLN A 58 -12.22 -7.29 2.61
CA GLN A 58 -11.79 -5.94 2.19
C GLN A 58 -12.94 -4.93 2.01
N GLY A 59 -14.03 -5.04 2.78
CA GLY A 59 -15.22 -4.19 2.64
C GLY A 59 -16.10 -4.54 1.44
N GLN A 60 -15.96 -5.75 0.90
CA GLN A 60 -16.76 -6.29 -0.19
C GLN A 60 -17.39 -7.61 0.21
N LEU A 61 -18.62 -7.83 -0.18
CA LEU A 61 -19.26 -9.13 -0.15
C LEU A 61 -18.93 -9.84 -1.48
N GLN A 62 -18.32 -11.00 -1.41
CA GLN A 62 -17.94 -11.79 -2.57
C GLN A 62 -18.78 -13.07 -2.62
N VAL A 63 -19.66 -13.18 -3.60
CA VAL A 63 -20.47 -14.38 -3.84
C VAL A 63 -19.85 -15.19 -4.97
N VAL A 64 -19.39 -16.39 -4.66
CA VAL A 64 -18.68 -17.27 -5.59
C VAL A 64 -19.67 -18.19 -6.30
N PHE A 65 -19.71 -18.12 -7.62
CA PHE A 65 -20.55 -18.95 -8.47
C PHE A 65 -19.76 -20.00 -9.25
N GLY A 66 -18.71 -19.60 -9.91
CA GLY A 66 -17.95 -20.37 -10.87
C GLY A 66 -17.96 -19.73 -12.26
N THR A 67 -17.12 -20.28 -13.15
CA THR A 67 -16.96 -19.76 -14.52
C THR A 67 -18.26 -19.87 -15.33
N GLY A 68 -18.61 -18.77 -16.03
CA GLY A 68 -19.74 -18.72 -16.95
C GLY A 68 -21.10 -18.43 -16.32
N VAL A 69 -21.32 -18.74 -15.05
CA VAL A 69 -22.59 -18.51 -14.34
C VAL A 69 -22.67 -17.07 -13.85
N VAL A 70 -21.57 -16.54 -13.33
CA VAL A 70 -21.54 -15.22 -12.72
C VAL A 70 -21.91 -14.09 -13.68
N ASN A 71 -21.53 -14.19 -14.96
CA ASN A 71 -21.86 -13.16 -15.95
C ASN A 71 -23.38 -13.04 -16.14
N LYS A 72 -24.07 -14.19 -16.27
CA LYS A 72 -25.54 -14.23 -16.43
C LYS A 72 -26.27 -13.73 -15.19
N VAL A 73 -25.78 -14.10 -14.01
CA VAL A 73 -26.33 -13.59 -12.75
C VAL A 73 -26.09 -12.08 -12.62
N PHE A 74 -24.93 -11.60 -13.04
CA PHE A 74 -24.62 -10.16 -12.98
C PHE A 74 -25.48 -9.34 -13.96
N GLU A 75 -25.71 -9.84 -15.17
CA GLU A 75 -26.62 -9.18 -16.16
C GLU A 75 -28.02 -9.00 -15.57
N GLU A 76 -28.59 -10.05 -14.99
CA GLU A 76 -29.89 -9.99 -14.34
C GLU A 76 -29.88 -9.09 -13.09
N PHE A 77 -28.80 -9.16 -12.31
CA PHE A 77 -28.60 -8.32 -11.12
C PHE A 77 -28.50 -6.84 -11.45
N SER A 78 -27.76 -6.50 -12.52
CA SER A 78 -27.64 -5.14 -13.04
C SER A 78 -28.97 -4.63 -13.59
N ALA A 79 -29.72 -5.47 -14.30
CA ALA A 79 -31.05 -5.12 -14.80
C ALA A 79 -32.06 -4.85 -13.66
N LEU A 80 -31.99 -5.62 -12.56
CA LEU A 80 -32.87 -5.45 -11.41
C LEU A 80 -32.53 -4.21 -10.55
N THR A 81 -31.23 -3.95 -10.36
CA THR A 81 -30.76 -2.88 -9.47
C THR A 81 -30.57 -1.55 -10.18
N GLY A 82 -30.41 -1.56 -11.50
CA GLY A 82 -30.07 -0.39 -12.30
C GLY A 82 -28.63 0.09 -12.13
N ILE A 83 -27.77 -0.71 -11.47
CA ILE A 83 -26.36 -0.38 -11.25
C ILE A 83 -25.55 -0.86 -12.45
N ALA A 84 -24.81 0.07 -13.07
CA ALA A 84 -23.83 -0.24 -14.10
C ALA A 84 -22.64 -1.00 -13.51
N GLU A 85 -21.97 -1.80 -14.33
CA GLU A 85 -20.75 -2.49 -13.94
C GLU A 85 -19.67 -1.47 -13.52
N ALA A 86 -19.25 -1.52 -12.26
CA ALA A 86 -18.18 -0.69 -11.75
C ALA A 86 -16.81 -1.32 -12.05
N SER A 87 -15.85 -0.49 -12.36
CA SER A 87 -14.46 -0.92 -12.52
C SER A 87 -13.91 -1.48 -11.20
N LYS A 88 -12.85 -2.31 -11.28
CA LYS A 88 -12.19 -2.86 -10.07
C LYS A 88 -11.71 -1.76 -9.12
N ASP A 89 -11.30 -0.62 -9.68
CA ASP A 89 -10.78 0.50 -8.89
C ASP A 89 -11.92 1.29 -8.22
N GLU A 90 -13.06 1.46 -8.89
CA GLU A 90 -14.26 2.09 -8.30
C GLU A 90 -14.83 1.26 -7.16
N ILE A 91 -14.90 -0.06 -7.30
CA ILE A 91 -15.32 -0.96 -6.22
C ILE A 91 -14.35 -0.88 -5.03
N LYS A 92 -13.05 -0.87 -5.30
CA LYS A 92 -12.03 -0.75 -4.25
C LYS A 92 -12.13 0.57 -3.52
N GLN A 93 -12.43 1.66 -4.22
CA GLN A 93 -12.66 2.98 -3.64
C GLN A 93 -13.95 3.03 -2.80
N ALA A 94 -15.05 2.53 -3.34
CA ALA A 94 -16.34 2.46 -2.63
C ALA A 94 -16.23 1.60 -1.35
N ALA A 95 -15.61 0.43 -1.43
CA ALA A 95 -15.34 -0.44 -0.28
C ALA A 95 -14.43 0.21 0.78
N THR A 96 -13.53 1.09 0.35
CA THR A 96 -12.64 1.80 1.29
C THR A 96 -13.36 2.98 1.96
N ALA A 97 -14.28 3.63 1.25
CA ALA A 97 -15.06 4.75 1.78
C ALA A 97 -16.03 4.32 2.90
N SER A 98 -16.55 3.10 2.86
CA SER A 98 -17.47 2.55 3.87
C SER A 98 -16.77 2.11 5.16
N LEU A 99 -15.44 2.02 5.20
CA LEU A 99 -14.69 1.58 6.37
C LEU A 99 -14.51 2.71 7.39
N SER A 100 -14.57 2.38 8.69
CA SER A 100 -14.18 3.30 9.77
C SER A 100 -12.71 3.71 9.66
N LEU A 101 -12.36 4.92 10.14
CA LEU A 101 -11.01 5.49 10.05
C LEU A 101 -9.88 4.51 10.45
N PRO A 102 -9.93 3.79 11.61
CA PRO A 102 -8.87 2.85 11.97
C PRO A 102 -8.77 1.66 11.01
N LYS A 103 -9.90 1.12 10.55
CA LYS A 103 -9.92 0.03 9.55
C LYS A 103 -9.36 0.48 8.21
N ARG A 104 -9.61 1.73 7.82
CA ARG A 104 -9.06 2.34 6.61
C ARG A 104 -7.55 2.49 6.68
N ALA A 105 -7.00 2.93 7.83
CA ALA A 105 -5.56 3.04 8.05
C ALA A 105 -4.87 1.66 7.96
N VAL A 106 -5.41 0.64 8.62
CA VAL A 106 -4.88 -0.74 8.56
C VAL A 106 -4.93 -1.29 7.13
N LYS A 107 -6.03 -1.06 6.40
CA LYS A 107 -6.14 -1.47 5.00
C LYS A 107 -5.10 -0.78 4.13
N THR A 108 -4.90 0.53 4.29
CA THR A 108 -3.91 1.30 3.54
C THR A 108 -2.49 0.76 3.79
N LEU A 109 -2.15 0.46 5.05
CA LEU A 109 -0.88 -0.19 5.38
C LEU A 109 -0.76 -1.55 4.68
N GLY A 110 -1.79 -2.37 4.69
CA GLY A 110 -1.81 -3.63 3.94
C GLY A 110 -1.58 -3.43 2.44
N ASP A 111 -2.25 -2.46 1.83
CA ASP A 111 -2.10 -2.13 0.39
C ASP A 111 -0.67 -1.66 0.06
N VAL A 112 0.05 -1.04 1.02
CA VAL A 112 1.47 -0.66 0.89
C VAL A 112 2.39 -1.87 1.04
N PHE A 113 2.15 -2.74 2.03
CA PHE A 113 3.09 -3.81 2.35
C PHE A 113 2.96 -5.06 1.49
N VAL A 114 1.72 -5.45 1.12
CA VAL A 114 1.47 -6.69 0.35
C VAL A 114 2.30 -6.79 -0.93
N PRO A 115 2.48 -5.74 -1.75
CA PRO A 115 3.29 -5.84 -2.97
C PRO A 115 4.79 -6.07 -2.72
N ILE A 116 5.32 -5.67 -1.57
CA ILE A 116 6.75 -5.78 -1.25
C ILE A 116 7.11 -7.04 -0.48
N ILE A 117 6.13 -7.75 0.10
CA ILE A 117 6.33 -9.00 0.85
C ILE A 117 7.18 -10.02 0.07
N PRO A 118 6.93 -10.31 -1.23
CA PRO A 118 7.74 -11.30 -1.95
C PRO A 118 9.23 -10.94 -2.00
N ALA A 119 9.56 -9.66 -2.15
CA ALA A 119 10.96 -9.21 -2.17
C ALA A 119 11.63 -9.36 -0.80
N ILE A 120 10.93 -9.01 0.28
CA ILE A 120 11.42 -9.15 1.65
C ILE A 120 11.62 -10.62 2.01
N VAL A 121 10.65 -11.49 1.66
CA VAL A 121 10.73 -12.93 1.93
C VAL A 121 11.89 -13.57 1.17
N ALA A 122 12.06 -13.24 -0.12
CA ALA A 122 13.17 -13.77 -0.91
C ALA A 122 14.53 -13.36 -0.33
N SER A 123 14.68 -12.08 0.04
CA SER A 123 15.91 -11.57 0.68
C SER A 123 16.16 -12.24 2.04
N GLY A 124 15.14 -12.35 2.88
CA GLY A 124 15.26 -12.96 4.20
C GLY A 124 15.62 -14.45 4.14
N LEU A 125 15.01 -15.21 3.22
CA LEU A 125 15.34 -16.62 3.01
C LEU A 125 16.79 -16.77 2.51
N MET A 126 17.22 -15.96 1.53
CA MET A 126 18.60 -16.01 1.03
C MET A 126 19.60 -15.65 2.13
N MET A 127 19.32 -14.61 2.94
CA MET A 127 20.18 -14.24 4.06
C MET A 127 20.28 -15.36 5.10
N GLY A 128 19.15 -15.97 5.49
CA GLY A 128 19.15 -17.09 6.43
C GLY A 128 19.91 -18.31 5.92
N LEU A 129 19.80 -18.63 4.62
CA LEU A 129 20.57 -19.72 4.00
C LEU A 129 22.07 -19.43 4.00
N LEU A 130 22.47 -18.19 3.63
CA LEU A 130 23.89 -17.81 3.61
C LEU A 130 24.50 -17.82 5.02
N GLU A 131 23.80 -17.27 6.02
CA GLU A 131 24.28 -17.31 7.40
C GLU A 131 24.38 -18.74 7.93
N GLY A 132 23.41 -19.61 7.60
CA GLY A 132 23.47 -21.02 7.94
C GLY A 132 24.67 -21.73 7.32
N LEU A 133 24.91 -21.52 6.01
CA LEU A 133 26.05 -22.08 5.31
C LEU A 133 27.39 -21.57 5.86
N GLY A 134 27.51 -20.28 6.15
CA GLY A 134 28.72 -19.68 6.72
C GLY A 134 29.05 -20.23 8.12
N LYS A 135 28.03 -20.63 8.92
CA LYS A 135 28.26 -21.29 10.22
C LYS A 135 28.75 -22.74 10.07
N VAL A 136 28.26 -23.47 9.05
CA VAL A 136 28.65 -24.86 8.79
C VAL A 136 30.02 -24.92 8.09
N TYR A 137 30.28 -23.99 7.18
CA TYR A 137 31.51 -23.88 6.40
C TYR A 137 32.16 -22.50 6.56
N PRO A 138 32.93 -22.24 7.62
CA PRO A 138 33.52 -20.92 7.89
C PRO A 138 34.39 -20.39 6.75
N GLU A 139 35.13 -21.29 6.05
CA GLU A 139 35.96 -20.94 4.90
C GLU A 139 35.14 -20.31 3.73
N LEU A 140 33.84 -20.64 3.64
CA LEU A 140 32.96 -20.07 2.63
C LEU A 140 32.65 -18.59 2.94
N ALA A 141 32.56 -18.23 4.20
CA ALA A 141 32.24 -16.86 4.63
C ALA A 141 33.32 -15.86 4.24
N ASP A 142 34.59 -16.30 4.08
CA ASP A 142 35.70 -15.46 3.66
C ASP A 142 35.80 -15.36 2.12
N SER A 143 34.95 -16.05 1.39
CA SER A 143 34.97 -16.04 -0.07
C SER A 143 34.33 -14.79 -0.67
N GLY A 144 34.88 -14.30 -1.80
CA GLY A 144 34.26 -13.20 -2.56
C GLY A 144 32.85 -13.52 -3.08
N THR A 145 32.56 -14.80 -3.34
CA THR A 145 31.24 -15.26 -3.76
C THR A 145 30.21 -15.08 -2.60
N TYR A 146 30.58 -15.43 -1.38
CA TYR A 146 29.73 -15.22 -0.21
C TYR A 146 29.44 -13.74 0.00
N THR A 147 30.46 -12.88 -0.11
CA THR A 147 30.29 -11.43 -0.02
C THR A 147 29.31 -10.91 -1.05
N LEU A 148 29.42 -11.35 -2.31
CA LEU A 148 28.51 -10.93 -3.39
C LEU A 148 27.07 -11.41 -3.14
N LEU A 149 26.89 -12.66 -2.75
CA LEU A 149 25.56 -13.21 -2.43
C LEU A 149 24.96 -12.52 -1.20
N SER A 150 25.78 -12.15 -0.22
CA SER A 150 25.34 -11.36 0.95
C SER A 150 24.82 -9.98 0.55
N LEU A 151 25.45 -9.30 -0.40
CA LEU A 151 24.95 -8.04 -0.96
C LEU A 151 23.59 -8.23 -1.65
N PHE A 152 23.41 -9.28 -2.43
CA PHE A 152 22.13 -9.57 -3.08
C PHE A 152 21.02 -9.86 -2.07
N SER A 153 21.33 -10.67 -1.05
CA SER A 153 20.37 -11.02 -0.01
C SER A 153 19.93 -9.83 0.85
N ASN A 154 20.82 -8.89 1.09
CA ASN A 154 20.56 -7.73 1.94
C ASN A 154 19.93 -6.55 1.17
N ALA A 155 19.93 -6.55 -0.15
CA ALA A 155 19.52 -5.40 -0.96
C ALA A 155 18.10 -4.92 -0.66
N ALA A 156 17.12 -5.83 -0.50
CA ALA A 156 15.74 -5.42 -0.20
C ALA A 156 15.60 -4.77 1.17
N PHE A 157 16.41 -5.13 2.15
CA PHE A 157 16.40 -4.52 3.48
C PHE A 157 17.09 -3.16 3.49
N VAL A 158 18.23 -3.02 2.82
CA VAL A 158 18.97 -1.76 2.71
C VAL A 158 18.14 -0.72 1.98
N PHE A 159 17.46 -1.10 0.90
CA PHE A 159 16.62 -0.21 0.09
C PHE A 159 15.12 -0.30 0.43
N LEU A 160 14.78 -0.85 1.61
CA LEU A 160 13.41 -0.99 2.06
C LEU A 160 12.61 0.32 2.01
N PRO A 161 13.15 1.50 2.41
CA PRO A 161 12.43 2.77 2.28
C PRO A 161 12.02 3.11 0.85
N VAL A 162 12.84 2.75 -0.15
CA VAL A 162 12.50 2.96 -1.57
C VAL A 162 11.35 2.05 -1.99
N LEU A 163 11.40 0.76 -1.62
CA LEU A 163 10.32 -0.19 -1.92
C LEU A 163 9.00 0.25 -1.30
N ILE A 164 9.03 0.67 -0.03
CA ILE A 164 7.87 1.21 0.67
C ILE A 164 7.36 2.47 -0.02
N ALA A 165 8.25 3.39 -0.40
CA ALA A 165 7.88 4.64 -1.04
C ALA A 165 7.19 4.44 -2.39
N VAL A 166 7.69 3.53 -3.23
CA VAL A 166 7.06 3.16 -4.51
C VAL A 166 5.69 2.54 -4.30
N SER A 167 5.59 1.61 -3.34
CA SER A 167 4.32 0.94 -3.04
C SER A 167 3.30 1.91 -2.43
N ALA A 168 3.72 2.81 -1.54
CA ALA A 168 2.90 3.85 -0.96
C ALA A 168 2.41 4.85 -2.02
N ALA A 169 3.27 5.27 -2.96
CA ALA A 169 2.87 6.12 -4.08
C ALA A 169 1.76 5.48 -4.90
N ARG A 170 1.86 4.17 -5.18
CA ARG A 170 0.79 3.39 -5.83
C ARG A 170 -0.49 3.38 -5.02
N ALA A 171 -0.40 3.12 -3.71
CA ALA A 171 -1.56 3.05 -2.82
C ALA A 171 -2.27 4.40 -2.69
N PHE A 172 -1.53 5.50 -2.68
CA PHE A 172 -2.05 6.86 -2.61
C PHE A 172 -2.39 7.45 -3.98
N GLY A 173 -2.09 6.75 -5.08
CA GLY A 173 -2.37 7.20 -6.46
C GLY A 173 -1.51 8.40 -6.89
N GLY A 174 -0.27 8.47 -6.42
CA GLY A 174 0.77 9.39 -6.85
C GLY A 174 1.71 8.75 -7.89
N ASN A 175 2.65 9.53 -8.40
CA ASN A 175 3.66 9.07 -9.34
C ASN A 175 4.68 8.15 -8.66
N LEU A 176 4.88 6.95 -9.22
CA LEU A 176 5.76 5.92 -8.65
C LEU A 176 7.23 6.36 -8.61
N PHE A 177 7.67 7.09 -9.64
CA PHE A 177 9.05 7.56 -9.73
C PHE A 177 9.33 8.68 -8.74
N LEU A 178 8.37 9.58 -8.53
CA LEU A 178 8.49 10.60 -7.47
C LEU A 178 8.52 9.93 -6.09
N GLY A 179 7.70 8.90 -5.88
CA GLY A 179 7.77 8.07 -4.68
C GLY A 179 9.15 7.47 -4.48
N ALA A 180 9.73 6.87 -5.54
CA ALA A 180 11.08 6.33 -5.49
C ALA A 180 12.12 7.40 -5.11
N VAL A 181 12.04 8.59 -5.71
CA VAL A 181 12.94 9.71 -5.39
C VAL A 181 12.86 10.11 -3.92
N ILE A 182 11.64 10.21 -3.35
CA ILE A 182 11.47 10.49 -1.92
C ILE A 182 12.14 9.39 -1.07
N GLY A 183 11.91 8.10 -1.42
CA GLY A 183 12.58 6.98 -0.75
C GLY A 183 14.11 7.06 -0.80
N MET A 184 14.67 7.41 -1.96
CA MET A 184 16.13 7.59 -2.14
C MET A 184 16.68 8.77 -1.34
N ILE A 185 15.94 9.90 -1.27
CA ILE A 185 16.33 11.07 -0.45
C ILE A 185 16.42 10.66 1.03
N LEU A 186 15.48 9.88 1.53
CA LEU A 186 15.44 9.46 2.93
C LEU A 186 16.58 8.52 3.33
N ILE A 187 17.22 7.84 2.38
CA ILE A 187 18.38 6.96 2.61
C ILE A 187 19.63 7.41 1.86
N HIS A 188 19.69 8.68 1.48
CA HIS A 188 20.80 9.22 0.69
C HIS A 188 22.15 8.92 1.35
N PRO A 189 23.22 8.54 0.60
CA PRO A 189 24.53 8.19 1.16
C PRO A 189 25.18 9.29 2.01
N ASN A 190 24.86 10.55 1.74
CA ASN A 190 25.39 11.67 2.53
C ASN A 190 24.68 11.84 3.89
N LEU A 191 23.64 11.06 4.18
CA LEU A 191 23.01 11.00 5.49
C LEU A 191 23.73 9.92 6.32
N LEU A 192 23.91 10.20 7.61
CA LEU A 192 24.40 9.20 8.54
C LEU A 192 23.40 8.02 8.60
N ASN A 193 23.89 6.81 8.39
CA ASN A 193 23.03 5.64 8.44
C ASN A 193 22.37 5.51 9.82
N ALA A 194 21.05 5.31 9.86
CA ALA A 194 20.29 5.20 11.11
C ALA A 194 20.83 4.12 12.06
N TRP A 195 21.35 3.01 11.53
CA TRP A 195 21.94 1.93 12.31
C TRP A 195 23.30 2.29 12.94
N SER A 196 23.99 3.30 12.37
CA SER A 196 25.31 3.74 12.85
C SER A 196 25.24 4.91 13.81
N VAL A 197 24.05 5.46 14.08
CA VAL A 197 23.87 6.65 14.96
C VAL A 197 24.36 6.36 16.39
N ALA A 198 24.07 5.16 16.92
CA ALA A 198 24.47 4.78 18.26
C ALA A 198 25.99 4.64 18.47
N SER A 199 26.74 4.36 17.39
CA SER A 199 28.19 4.20 17.39
C SER A 199 28.94 5.44 16.88
N ALA A 200 28.24 6.44 16.37
CA ALA A 200 28.82 7.65 15.83
C ALA A 200 29.31 8.59 16.94
N GLN A 201 30.54 9.08 16.84
CA GLN A 201 31.09 10.07 17.77
C GLN A 201 30.36 11.43 17.69
N SER A 202 29.82 11.77 16.52
CA SER A 202 29.03 12.99 16.30
C SER A 202 28.03 12.76 15.18
N VAL A 203 26.83 13.36 15.34
CA VAL A 203 25.81 13.35 14.30
C VAL A 203 26.03 14.58 13.40
N PRO A 204 26.30 14.39 12.10
CA PRO A 204 26.45 15.50 11.16
C PRO A 204 25.15 16.30 11.11
N SER A 205 25.26 17.62 11.06
CA SER A 205 24.10 18.53 10.99
C SER A 205 24.35 19.64 9.97
N ALA A 206 23.26 20.11 9.35
CA ALA A 206 23.28 21.25 8.44
C ALA A 206 22.43 22.40 8.99
N ASP A 207 22.95 23.59 8.89
CA ASP A 207 22.19 24.80 9.20
C ASP A 207 21.39 25.21 7.96
N VAL A 208 20.07 25.25 8.08
CA VAL A 208 19.15 25.58 6.98
C VAL A 208 18.45 26.90 7.26
N TRP A 209 17.91 27.52 6.20
CA TRP A 209 17.22 28.81 6.28
C TRP A 209 18.12 29.92 6.92
N PHE A 210 19.32 30.09 6.37
CA PHE A 210 20.27 31.10 6.84
C PHE A 210 20.69 30.95 8.32
N GLY A 211 20.78 29.72 8.81
CA GLY A 211 21.17 29.42 10.19
C GLY A 211 20.04 29.45 11.22
N LEU A 212 18.79 29.64 10.79
CA LEU A 212 17.64 29.67 11.70
C LEU A 212 17.37 28.29 12.30
N TYR A 213 17.72 27.20 11.58
CA TYR A 213 17.37 25.84 11.99
C TYR A 213 18.50 24.85 11.69
N ARG A 214 18.92 24.14 12.72
CA ARG A 214 19.95 23.10 12.60
C ARG A 214 19.29 21.73 12.47
N ILE A 215 19.63 21.05 11.38
CA ILE A 215 19.06 19.77 11.02
C ILE A 215 20.11 18.66 11.14
N PRO A 216 19.95 17.60 12.00
CA PRO A 216 20.82 16.44 11.96
C PRO A 216 20.64 15.67 10.64
N LEU A 217 21.74 15.33 9.97
CA LEU A 217 21.73 14.60 8.70
C LEU A 217 21.75 13.09 8.97
N VAL A 218 20.61 12.54 9.37
CA VAL A 218 20.41 11.12 9.65
C VAL A 218 19.44 10.53 8.65
N GLY A 219 19.76 9.36 8.12
CA GLY A 219 18.88 8.63 7.20
C GLY A 219 17.79 7.84 7.93
N TYR A 220 16.80 7.42 7.17
CA TYR A 220 15.62 6.70 7.68
C TYR A 220 15.65 5.21 7.33
N GLN A 221 16.83 4.59 7.29
CA GLN A 221 16.97 3.16 7.08
C GLN A 221 16.22 2.40 8.20
N GLY A 222 15.34 1.50 7.79
CA GLY A 222 14.52 0.72 8.74
C GLY A 222 13.28 1.46 9.29
N HIS A 223 13.06 2.73 8.98
CA HIS A 223 11.88 3.46 9.41
C HIS A 223 10.79 3.44 8.35
N VAL A 224 9.62 2.90 8.69
CA VAL A 224 8.48 2.72 7.77
C VAL A 224 7.54 3.93 7.79
N ILE A 225 7.14 4.36 8.99
CA ILE A 225 6.10 5.37 9.18
C ILE A 225 6.47 6.72 8.54
N PRO A 226 7.69 7.25 8.74
CA PRO A 226 8.10 8.50 8.09
C PRO A 226 8.03 8.43 6.56
N VAL A 227 8.43 7.29 5.98
CA VAL A 227 8.39 7.08 4.52
C VAL A 227 6.96 7.14 4.00
N VAL A 228 6.04 6.41 4.64
CA VAL A 228 4.62 6.37 4.24
C VAL A 228 3.98 7.76 4.34
N ILE A 229 4.26 8.51 5.42
CA ILE A 229 3.74 9.87 5.61
C ILE A 229 4.31 10.82 4.56
N SER A 230 5.63 10.77 4.31
CA SER A 230 6.27 11.62 3.29
C SER A 230 5.68 11.40 1.91
N VAL A 231 5.45 10.14 1.52
CA VAL A 231 4.85 9.81 0.23
C VAL A 231 3.37 10.17 0.18
N TRP A 232 2.65 10.04 1.28
CA TRP A 232 1.25 10.49 1.35
C TRP A 232 1.14 12.00 1.11
N VAL A 233 1.99 12.81 1.76
CA VAL A 233 2.03 14.27 1.56
C VAL A 233 2.48 14.59 0.13
N MET A 234 3.52 13.91 -0.39
CA MET A 234 3.95 14.02 -1.78
C MET A 234 2.79 13.83 -2.75
N SER A 235 2.05 12.71 -2.62
CA SER A 235 0.93 12.39 -3.51
C SER A 235 -0.23 13.39 -3.39
N TRP A 236 -0.41 13.99 -2.20
CA TRP A 236 -1.41 15.02 -1.99
C TRP A 236 -1.01 16.34 -2.68
N ILE A 237 0.26 16.75 -2.54
CA ILE A 237 0.82 17.94 -3.20
C ILE A 237 0.76 17.78 -4.73
N GLU A 238 1.23 16.66 -5.26
CA GLU A 238 1.22 16.33 -6.68
C GLU A 238 -0.18 16.48 -7.27
N LYS A 239 -1.20 15.85 -6.66
CA LYS A 239 -2.59 15.94 -7.11
C LYS A 239 -3.17 17.35 -7.03
N ARG A 240 -2.70 18.17 -6.10
CA ARG A 240 -3.10 19.58 -6.03
C ARG A 240 -2.46 20.40 -7.13
N LEU A 241 -1.18 20.19 -7.39
CA LEU A 241 -0.43 20.92 -8.42
C LEU A 241 -0.97 20.62 -9.81
N HIS A 242 -1.24 19.37 -10.17
CA HIS A 242 -1.86 19.00 -11.45
C HIS A 242 -3.20 19.69 -11.74
N ARG A 243 -3.89 20.22 -10.71
CA ARG A 243 -5.15 20.96 -10.89
C ARG A 243 -4.95 22.45 -11.09
N ILE A 244 -3.78 22.98 -10.73
CA ILE A 244 -3.49 24.42 -10.67
C ILE A 244 -2.53 24.81 -11.79
N VAL A 245 -1.58 23.94 -12.11
CA VAL A 245 -0.52 24.18 -13.09
C VAL A 245 -1.05 23.93 -14.50
N PRO A 246 -0.83 24.87 -15.45
CA PRO A 246 -1.18 24.66 -16.86
C PRO A 246 -0.41 23.48 -17.47
N GLU A 247 -1.07 22.70 -18.35
CA GLU A 247 -0.52 21.49 -18.98
C GLU A 247 0.86 21.67 -19.64
N MET A 248 1.11 22.86 -20.23
CA MET A 248 2.38 23.15 -20.91
C MET A 248 3.63 23.08 -19.98
N ILE A 249 3.47 23.41 -18.72
CA ILE A 249 4.58 23.48 -17.73
C ILE A 249 4.44 22.46 -16.60
N ASP A 250 3.33 21.75 -16.56
CA ASP A 250 3.01 20.76 -15.53
C ASP A 250 4.06 19.65 -15.42
N LEU A 251 4.57 19.20 -16.56
CA LEU A 251 5.60 18.16 -16.65
C LEU A 251 6.89 18.49 -15.88
N PHE A 252 7.23 19.78 -15.75
CA PHE A 252 8.45 20.23 -15.10
C PHE A 252 8.20 20.81 -13.71
N ILE A 253 7.16 21.63 -13.56
CA ILE A 253 6.88 22.37 -12.32
C ILE A 253 6.34 21.41 -11.25
N THR A 254 5.40 20.56 -11.58
CA THR A 254 4.77 19.65 -10.62
C THR A 254 5.77 18.70 -9.97
N PRO A 255 6.63 17.95 -10.68
CA PRO A 255 7.62 17.10 -10.05
C PRO A 255 8.63 17.88 -9.20
N LEU A 256 9.12 19.02 -9.71
CA LEU A 256 10.09 19.84 -9.00
C LEU A 256 9.55 20.36 -7.68
N VAL A 257 8.39 20.99 -7.70
CA VAL A 257 7.75 21.55 -6.50
C VAL A 257 7.35 20.44 -5.53
N THR A 258 6.83 19.33 -6.04
CA THR A 258 6.43 18.18 -5.23
C THR A 258 7.61 17.61 -4.46
N VAL A 259 8.77 17.41 -5.08
CA VAL A 259 9.97 16.89 -4.40
C VAL A 259 10.51 17.89 -3.39
N LEU A 260 10.58 19.18 -3.75
CA LEU A 260 11.11 20.22 -2.87
C LEU A 260 10.24 20.50 -1.64
N THR A 261 8.92 20.35 -1.76
CA THR A 261 7.97 20.65 -0.68
C THR A 261 7.55 19.43 0.12
N SER A 262 7.84 18.23 -0.38
CA SER A 262 7.53 17.00 0.36
C SER A 262 8.33 16.94 1.64
N PRO A 263 7.72 16.62 2.80
CA PRO A 263 8.43 16.51 4.05
C PRO A 263 9.33 15.28 4.00
N THR A 264 10.56 15.48 3.59
CA THR A 264 11.62 14.48 3.70
C THR A 264 12.06 14.31 5.14
N ARG A 265 11.40 15.02 6.05
CA ARG A 265 11.72 15.06 7.46
C ARG A 265 10.45 15.17 8.30
N SER A 266 10.03 14.05 8.86
CA SER A 266 9.03 14.05 9.93
C SER A 266 9.69 14.32 11.26
N GLU A 267 9.18 15.36 11.93
CA GLU A 267 9.30 15.69 13.37
C GLU A 267 10.10 14.74 14.27
N GLU A 268 11.42 14.91 14.35
CA GLU A 268 12.23 14.40 15.47
C GLU A 268 12.39 15.45 16.58
N ARG A 269 11.30 16.09 17.01
CA ARG A 269 11.35 16.96 18.20
C ARG A 269 11.36 16.23 19.54
N ARG A 270 11.19 14.90 19.58
CA ARG A 270 10.96 14.18 20.85
C ARG A 270 12.08 13.26 21.34
N VAL A 271 13.04 12.88 20.51
CA VAL A 271 14.07 11.90 20.96
C VAL A 271 15.33 12.56 21.55
N GLY A 272 15.53 13.84 21.32
CA GLY A 272 16.75 14.55 21.79
C GLY A 272 16.77 14.97 23.27
N LYS A 273 15.72 14.73 24.06
CA LYS A 273 15.67 15.18 25.47
C LYS A 273 15.81 14.06 26.50
N GLU A 274 15.72 12.79 26.11
CA GLU A 274 15.77 11.67 27.09
C GLU A 274 17.14 10.97 27.23
N CYS A 275 18.13 11.33 26.42
CA CYS A 275 19.50 10.78 26.57
C CYS A 275 20.49 11.76 27.22
N ARG A 276 20.01 12.68 28.07
CA ARG A 276 20.85 13.54 28.90
C ARG A 276 20.38 13.49 30.34
N SER A 277 20.47 12.33 30.95
CA SER A 277 20.48 12.19 32.41
C SER A 277 21.29 10.95 32.81
#